data_7f6a168fef65970ac01730f3e74267d7
#
_entry.id   7f6a168fef65970ac01730f3e74267d7
#
_cell.length_a   1.000
_cell.length_b   1.000
_cell.length_c   1.000
_cell.angle_alpha   90.00
_cell.angle_beta   90.00
_cell.angle_gamma   90.00
#
_symmetry.space_group_name_H-M   'P 1'
#
loop_
_entity.id
_entity.type
_entity.pdbx_description
1 polymer ?
#
loop_
_entity_poly.entity_id
_entity_poly.type
_entity_poly.pdbx_seq_one_letter_code
_entity_poly.pdbx_strand_id
1 'polypeptide(L)'
;MLRNGDLTRGGITGTLLRFTLPMMAGSLLQQCYNIADTLIVGQCIGADALAAVGSAYTLMVFLISILLGLSIGSGTVFSLHYGAGNHSALRRSIFVSFVLIGAVTCVLNMAVFVWLDPILRLLQVPQDIYGMMRGYLWIIFCGIVFTFIYNFYAAMLRAVGDSVTPLWFLALSVALNIVLDLFFILQLDWGIEGAAIATVMAQGVASAGIVLYTWRKRPELRLHIGDMRFDRGSLKEIVSFSTLTCVQQSVMNFGILMIQGLVNSFGTAVMAACAAAVKIASFAYMPVQEFGNAFSTFIAQNFGAKRYGRIRRGVRSALLTTVIFSIIVSVLVFVFAEPLMLIFVHPGETEILATGVEYLRIEGAFYCGIGILFLLYGYYRAVRKPGMSVVLTVISLGTRVALSYLLAAIPSVGVTGIWWSIPIGWLLADAVGMLYYKMKNGA
;
A
#
# COMPACT_ATOMS: atom_id res chain seq x y z
N MET A 1 -1.51 15.28 30.52
CA MET A 1 -1.91 14.94 29.14
C MET A 1 -0.77 14.17 28.49
N LEU A 2 -0.99 12.89 28.12
CA LEU A 2 -0.01 12.13 27.34
C LEU A 2 0.19 12.88 26.02
N ARG A 3 1.44 13.23 25.68
CA ARG A 3 1.81 13.83 24.40
C ARG A 3 1.24 12.90 23.30
N ASN A 4 0.22 13.34 22.58
CA ASN A 4 -0.34 12.58 21.46
C ASN A 4 0.78 12.25 20.48
N GLY A 5 1.16 10.96 20.40
CA GLY A 5 2.18 10.50 19.45
C GLY A 5 3.30 9.61 20.03
N ASP A 6 3.48 9.52 21.36
CA ASP A 6 4.53 8.69 21.96
C ASP A 6 4.06 7.23 22.11
N LEU A 7 4.45 6.36 21.16
CA LEU A 7 4.11 4.93 21.17
C LEU A 7 4.96 4.13 22.18
N THR A 8 5.92 4.78 22.84
CA THR A 8 6.77 4.11 23.82
C THR A 8 6.12 4.04 25.21
N ARG A 9 4.97 4.71 25.45
CA ARG A 9 4.29 4.80 26.74
C ARG A 9 2.86 4.26 26.68
N GLY A 10 2.23 4.08 27.83
CA GLY A 10 0.84 3.64 27.96
C GLY A 10 0.62 2.15 27.74
N GLY A 11 -0.65 1.71 27.73
CA GLY A 11 -1.06 0.33 27.46
C GLY A 11 -0.76 -0.09 26.03
N ILE A 12 -0.16 -1.25 25.83
CA ILE A 12 0.39 -1.66 24.53
C ILE A 12 -0.74 -1.81 23.48
N THR A 13 -1.72 -2.66 23.75
CA THR A 13 -2.83 -2.95 22.83
C THR A 13 -3.64 -1.70 22.50
N GLY A 14 -3.99 -0.91 23.54
CA GLY A 14 -4.73 0.34 23.34
C GLY A 14 -3.95 1.38 22.54
N THR A 15 -2.63 1.47 22.74
CA THR A 15 -1.76 2.38 21.96
C THR A 15 -1.68 1.93 20.50
N LEU A 16 -1.48 0.63 20.25
CA LEU A 16 -1.47 0.06 18.89
C LEU A 16 -2.79 0.30 18.18
N LEU A 17 -3.91 -0.06 18.77
CA LEU A 17 -5.22 0.08 18.14
C LEU A 17 -5.57 1.55 17.86
N ARG A 18 -5.34 2.45 18.85
CA ARG A 18 -5.60 3.88 18.66
C ARG A 18 -4.76 4.50 17.54
N PHE A 19 -3.54 4.02 17.36
CA PHE A 19 -2.66 4.48 16.27
C PHE A 19 -3.03 3.86 14.93
N THR A 20 -3.46 2.58 14.91
CA THR A 20 -3.77 1.84 13.68
C THR A 20 -5.14 2.21 13.11
N LEU A 21 -6.17 2.41 13.95
CA LEU A 21 -7.53 2.66 13.46
C LEU A 21 -7.63 3.81 12.44
N PRO A 22 -6.98 4.98 12.65
CA PRO A 22 -6.97 6.02 11.63
C PRO A 22 -6.26 5.60 10.34
N MET A 23 -5.22 4.76 10.40
CA MET A 23 -4.52 4.27 9.21
C MET A 23 -5.41 3.30 8.42
N MET A 24 -6.10 2.39 9.11
CA MET A 24 -7.08 1.48 8.50
C MET A 24 -8.25 2.25 7.87
N ALA A 25 -8.78 3.24 8.57
CA ALA A 25 -9.82 4.12 8.03
C ALA A 25 -9.34 4.86 6.77
N GLY A 26 -8.09 5.31 6.75
CA GLY A 26 -7.48 5.95 5.58
C GLY A 26 -7.36 5.02 4.38
N SER A 27 -6.92 3.78 4.57
CA SER A 27 -6.83 2.81 3.48
C SER A 27 -8.21 2.41 2.92
N LEU A 28 -9.20 2.23 3.79
CA LEU A 28 -10.59 1.98 3.36
C LEU A 28 -11.18 3.18 2.62
N LEU A 29 -10.96 4.39 3.12
CA LEU A 29 -11.41 5.61 2.45
C LEU A 29 -10.77 5.75 1.05
N GLN A 30 -9.48 5.40 0.91
CA GLN A 30 -8.80 5.38 -0.38
C GLN A 30 -9.45 4.38 -1.35
N GLN A 31 -9.88 3.22 -0.86
CA GLN A 31 -10.57 2.23 -1.70
C GLN A 31 -11.97 2.71 -2.12
N CYS A 32 -12.73 3.28 -1.19
CA CYS A 32 -14.02 3.88 -1.51
C CYS A 32 -13.86 5.01 -2.55
N TYR A 33 -12.83 5.83 -2.42
CA TYR A 33 -12.48 6.86 -3.39
C TYR A 33 -12.21 6.27 -4.78
N ASN A 34 -11.34 5.25 -4.89
CA ASN A 34 -11.03 4.62 -6.16
C ASN A 34 -12.28 4.06 -6.87
N ILE A 35 -13.23 3.53 -6.08
CA ILE A 35 -14.51 3.05 -6.62
C ILE A 35 -15.38 4.22 -7.09
N ALA A 36 -15.48 5.29 -6.29
CA ALA A 36 -16.29 6.46 -6.63
C ALA A 36 -15.79 7.15 -7.90
N ASP A 37 -14.47 7.37 -8.02
CA ASP A 37 -13.82 7.95 -9.20
C ASP A 37 -14.11 7.09 -10.46
N THR A 38 -13.92 5.79 -10.35
CA THR A 38 -14.22 4.84 -11.44
C THR A 38 -15.70 4.88 -11.87
N LEU A 39 -16.63 5.00 -10.89
CA LEU A 39 -18.06 5.10 -11.17
C LEU A 39 -18.42 6.42 -11.85
N ILE A 40 -17.86 7.54 -11.39
CA ILE A 40 -18.11 8.87 -11.97
C ILE A 40 -17.62 8.86 -13.43
N VAL A 41 -16.40 8.41 -13.69
CA VAL A 41 -15.86 8.36 -15.06
C VAL A 41 -16.69 7.43 -15.94
N GLY A 42 -17.03 6.23 -15.47
CA GLY A 42 -17.77 5.25 -16.25
C GLY A 42 -19.20 5.67 -16.59
N GLN A 43 -19.91 6.29 -15.64
CA GLN A 43 -21.30 6.70 -15.83
C GLN A 43 -21.47 8.05 -16.53
N CYS A 44 -20.54 8.99 -16.30
CA CYS A 44 -20.67 10.35 -16.83
C CYS A 44 -19.97 10.53 -18.18
N ILE A 45 -18.88 9.77 -18.47
CA ILE A 45 -18.10 9.94 -19.68
C ILE A 45 -18.32 8.75 -20.64
N GLY A 46 -18.36 7.52 -20.11
CA GLY A 46 -18.63 6.31 -20.88
C GLY A 46 -17.57 5.21 -20.79
N ALA A 47 -17.80 4.13 -21.53
CA ALA A 47 -17.01 2.90 -21.43
C ALA A 47 -15.55 3.06 -21.89
N ASP A 48 -15.28 3.85 -22.90
CA ASP A 48 -13.92 4.09 -23.43
C ASP A 48 -13.07 4.85 -22.42
N ALA A 49 -13.64 5.85 -21.76
CA ALA A 49 -12.96 6.58 -20.68
C ALA A 49 -12.69 5.68 -19.46
N LEU A 50 -13.65 4.82 -19.12
CA LEU A 50 -13.48 3.82 -18.07
C LEU A 50 -12.34 2.86 -18.38
N ALA A 51 -12.26 2.37 -19.62
CA ALA A 51 -11.18 1.51 -20.09
C ALA A 51 -9.82 2.21 -20.05
N ALA A 52 -9.78 3.49 -20.46
CA ALA A 52 -8.57 4.31 -20.42
C ALA A 52 -8.06 4.52 -18.99
N VAL A 53 -8.94 4.92 -18.03
CA VAL A 53 -8.58 5.09 -16.62
C VAL A 53 -8.16 3.77 -15.99
N GLY A 54 -8.89 2.68 -16.24
CA GLY A 54 -8.57 1.35 -15.72
C GLY A 54 -7.19 0.84 -16.17
N SER A 55 -6.85 1.06 -17.45
CA SER A 55 -5.52 0.71 -17.98
C SER A 55 -4.42 1.62 -17.41
N ALA A 56 -4.69 2.92 -17.29
CA ALA A 56 -3.78 3.90 -16.69
C ALA A 56 -3.50 3.59 -15.22
N TYR A 57 -4.50 3.11 -14.48
CA TYR A 57 -4.39 2.78 -13.05
C TYR A 57 -3.27 1.76 -12.77
N THR A 58 -3.13 0.73 -13.60
CA THR A 58 -2.07 -0.28 -13.43
C THR A 58 -0.67 0.34 -13.49
N LEU A 59 -0.41 1.20 -14.46
CA LEU A 59 0.87 1.92 -14.58
C LEU A 59 1.09 2.87 -13.40
N MET A 60 0.04 3.61 -13.01
CA MET A 60 0.10 4.53 -11.86
C MET A 60 0.42 3.80 -10.57
N VAL A 61 -0.25 2.69 -10.27
CA VAL A 61 -0.01 1.89 -9.04
C VAL A 61 1.43 1.41 -8.98
N PHE A 62 1.98 0.94 -10.10
CA PHE A 62 3.37 0.50 -10.15
C PHE A 62 4.35 1.64 -9.81
N LEU A 63 4.19 2.81 -10.42
CA LEU A 63 5.08 3.95 -10.20
C LEU A 63 4.90 4.57 -8.79
N ILE A 64 3.66 4.70 -8.34
CA ILE A 64 3.37 5.21 -6.99
C ILE A 64 3.90 4.25 -5.91
N SER A 65 3.90 2.93 -6.15
CA SER A 65 4.42 1.95 -5.19
C SER A 65 5.91 2.14 -4.88
N ILE A 66 6.68 2.66 -5.84
CA ILE A 66 8.08 3.05 -5.63
C ILE A 66 8.16 4.17 -4.60
N LEU A 67 7.38 5.24 -4.78
CA LEU A 67 7.36 6.38 -3.87
C LEU A 67 6.86 5.99 -2.48
N LEU A 68 5.83 5.14 -2.41
CA LEU A 68 5.31 4.59 -1.15
C LEU A 68 6.37 3.76 -0.42
N GLY A 69 7.05 2.86 -1.13
CA GLY A 69 8.12 2.04 -0.56
C GLY A 69 9.25 2.88 0.01
N LEU A 70 9.70 3.90 -0.73
CA LEU A 70 10.72 4.85 -0.28
C LEU A 70 10.26 5.63 0.96
N SER A 71 9.02 6.10 0.96
CA SER A 71 8.45 6.88 2.08
C SER A 71 8.26 6.00 3.34
N ILE A 72 7.78 4.76 3.21
CA ILE A 72 7.62 3.82 4.33
C ILE A 72 8.97 3.44 4.91
N GLY A 73 9.96 3.17 4.07
CA GLY A 73 11.33 2.87 4.52
C GLY A 73 11.95 4.02 5.30
N SER A 74 11.86 5.24 4.78
CA SER A 74 12.30 6.46 5.46
C SER A 74 11.55 6.69 6.77
N GLY A 75 10.22 6.50 6.78
CA GLY A 75 9.39 6.63 7.99
C GLY A 75 9.82 5.68 9.11
N THR A 76 10.33 4.50 8.78
CA THR A 76 10.90 3.59 9.78
C THR A 76 12.16 4.18 10.42
N VAL A 77 13.07 4.77 9.64
CA VAL A 77 14.27 5.44 10.16
C VAL A 77 13.89 6.64 11.04
N PHE A 78 12.90 7.44 10.61
CA PHE A 78 12.38 8.55 11.42
C PHE A 78 11.84 8.05 12.76
N SER A 79 11.09 6.94 12.76
CA SER A 79 10.56 6.33 13.99
C SER A 79 11.65 5.83 14.93
N LEU A 80 12.74 5.26 14.39
CA LEU A 80 13.91 4.84 15.17
C LEU A 80 14.58 6.03 15.87
N HIS A 81 14.86 7.11 15.15
CA HIS A 81 15.51 8.30 15.70
C HIS A 81 14.58 9.06 16.65
N TYR A 82 13.28 9.14 16.35
CA TYR A 82 12.30 9.73 17.25
C TYR A 82 12.21 8.98 18.58
N GLY A 83 12.10 7.64 18.51
CA GLY A 83 12.09 6.78 19.69
C GLY A 83 13.37 6.87 20.53
N ALA A 84 14.53 7.07 19.88
CA ALA A 84 15.80 7.28 20.54
C ALA A 84 15.95 8.68 21.18
N GLY A 85 15.01 9.60 20.95
CA GLY A 85 15.09 10.99 21.38
C GLY A 85 16.16 11.81 20.63
N ASN A 86 16.71 11.28 19.53
CA ASN A 86 17.75 11.94 18.75
C ASN A 86 17.15 12.84 17.66
N HIS A 87 16.68 14.01 18.07
CA HIS A 87 16.02 14.96 17.16
C HIS A 87 16.95 15.50 16.06
N SER A 88 18.25 15.60 16.31
CA SER A 88 19.22 16.04 15.29
C SER A 88 19.38 15.00 14.19
N ALA A 89 19.52 13.71 14.54
CA ALA A 89 19.56 12.63 13.56
C ALA A 89 18.21 12.49 12.81
N LEU A 90 17.09 12.68 13.53
CA LEU A 90 15.75 12.69 12.91
C LEU A 90 15.66 13.76 11.82
N ARG A 91 15.99 15.02 12.12
CA ARG A 91 15.93 16.11 11.14
C ARG A 91 16.87 15.93 9.97
N ARG A 92 18.11 15.46 10.20
CA ARG A 92 19.01 15.08 9.10
C ARG A 92 18.45 13.99 8.21
N SER A 93 17.90 12.94 8.81
CA SER A 93 17.25 11.86 8.03
C SER A 93 16.05 12.34 7.23
N ILE A 94 15.25 13.27 7.78
CA ILE A 94 14.14 13.92 7.05
C ILE A 94 14.68 14.68 5.83
N PHE A 95 15.72 15.50 6.00
CA PHE A 95 16.32 16.24 4.90
C PHE A 95 16.86 15.31 3.79
N VAL A 96 17.70 14.35 4.19
CA VAL A 96 18.31 13.38 3.24
C VAL A 96 17.24 12.59 2.50
N SER A 97 16.19 12.14 3.21
CA SER A 97 15.08 11.40 2.59
C SER A 97 14.28 12.27 1.63
N PHE A 98 14.00 13.53 2.00
CA PHE A 98 13.25 14.44 1.15
C PHE A 98 13.97 14.68 -0.18
N VAL A 99 15.28 14.93 -0.12
CA VAL A 99 16.08 15.14 -1.32
C VAL A 99 16.20 13.85 -2.14
N LEU A 100 16.43 12.69 -1.49
CA LEU A 100 16.54 11.40 -2.18
C LEU A 100 15.23 11.05 -2.91
N ILE A 101 14.10 11.07 -2.19
CA ILE A 101 12.81 10.68 -2.77
C ILE A 101 12.36 11.72 -3.80
N GLY A 102 12.61 13.01 -3.55
CA GLY A 102 12.37 14.08 -4.52
C GLY A 102 13.16 13.90 -5.80
N ALA A 103 14.45 13.57 -5.72
CA ALA A 103 15.29 13.27 -6.88
C ALA A 103 14.74 12.05 -7.65
N VAL A 104 14.41 10.96 -6.96
CA VAL A 104 13.79 9.78 -7.59
C VAL A 104 12.46 10.14 -8.25
N THR A 105 11.62 10.96 -7.60
CA THR A 105 10.36 11.43 -8.17
C THR A 105 10.59 12.23 -9.45
N CYS A 106 11.55 13.14 -9.46
CA CYS A 106 11.91 13.91 -10.66
C CYS A 106 12.40 13.01 -11.79
N VAL A 107 13.30 12.05 -11.49
CA VAL A 107 13.81 11.11 -12.49
C VAL A 107 12.70 10.24 -13.06
N LEU A 108 11.83 9.69 -12.22
CA LEU A 108 10.68 8.90 -12.67
C LEU A 108 9.72 9.72 -13.51
N ASN A 109 9.45 10.96 -13.11
CA ASN A 109 8.57 11.86 -13.85
C ASN A 109 9.13 12.17 -15.23
N MET A 110 10.42 12.54 -15.30
CA MET A 110 11.10 12.77 -16.57
C MET A 110 11.11 11.52 -17.45
N ALA A 111 11.37 10.35 -16.88
CA ALA A 111 11.34 9.08 -17.60
C ALA A 111 9.96 8.80 -18.18
N VAL A 112 8.89 9.01 -17.40
CA VAL A 112 7.52 8.83 -17.91
C VAL A 112 7.23 9.80 -19.04
N PHE A 113 7.54 11.09 -18.91
CA PHE A 113 7.27 12.05 -19.97
C PHE A 113 8.02 11.76 -21.27
N VAL A 114 9.27 11.29 -21.18
CA VAL A 114 10.09 10.95 -22.36
C VAL A 114 9.61 9.65 -23.02
N TRP A 115 9.23 8.67 -22.22
CA TRP A 115 8.88 7.32 -22.71
C TRP A 115 7.40 6.98 -22.64
N LEU A 116 6.50 7.96 -22.44
CA LEU A 116 5.08 7.71 -22.33
C LEU A 116 4.53 6.98 -23.56
N ASP A 117 4.79 7.51 -24.76
CA ASP A 117 4.31 6.89 -25.98
C ASP A 117 4.92 5.48 -26.24
N PRO A 118 6.22 5.23 -26.06
CA PRO A 118 6.79 3.88 -26.04
C PRO A 118 6.15 2.94 -25.03
N ILE A 119 5.86 3.41 -23.79
CA ILE A 119 5.22 2.61 -22.74
C ILE A 119 3.80 2.24 -23.16
N LEU A 120 3.00 3.18 -23.67
CA LEU A 120 1.63 2.91 -24.13
C LEU A 120 1.60 1.91 -25.29
N ARG A 121 2.55 1.98 -26.22
CA ARG A 121 2.70 1.00 -27.31
C ARG A 121 3.11 -0.38 -26.79
N LEU A 122 4.03 -0.44 -25.82
CA LEU A 122 4.45 -1.69 -25.15
C LEU A 122 3.27 -2.36 -24.43
N LEU A 123 2.39 -1.56 -23.82
CA LEU A 123 1.17 -2.03 -23.16
C LEU A 123 0.07 -2.39 -24.16
N GLN A 124 0.29 -2.25 -25.47
CA GLN A 124 -0.66 -2.55 -26.54
C GLN A 124 -2.01 -1.84 -26.35
N VAL A 125 -1.98 -0.57 -25.91
CA VAL A 125 -3.19 0.23 -25.70
C VAL A 125 -3.94 0.38 -27.04
N PRO A 126 -5.25 0.07 -27.08
CA PRO A 126 -6.07 0.23 -28.29
C PRO A 126 -6.07 1.69 -28.78
N GLN A 127 -6.13 1.86 -30.11
CA GLN A 127 -6.07 3.19 -30.73
C GLN A 127 -7.23 4.11 -30.30
N ASP A 128 -8.41 3.54 -30.07
CA ASP A 128 -9.62 4.26 -29.69
C ASP A 128 -9.48 4.99 -28.34
N ILE A 129 -8.75 4.41 -27.40
CA ILE A 129 -8.54 4.97 -26.06
C ILE A 129 -7.15 5.57 -25.87
N TYR A 130 -6.25 5.46 -26.88
CA TYR A 130 -4.85 5.89 -26.76
C TYR A 130 -4.72 7.38 -26.40
N GLY A 131 -5.45 8.23 -27.12
CA GLY A 131 -5.44 9.69 -26.88
C GLY A 131 -5.93 10.07 -25.50
N MET A 132 -7.03 9.44 -25.05
CA MET A 132 -7.60 9.66 -23.70
C MET A 132 -6.63 9.23 -22.61
N MET A 133 -6.07 8.02 -22.72
CA MET A 133 -5.13 7.50 -21.73
C MET A 133 -3.85 8.35 -21.67
N ARG A 134 -3.36 8.79 -22.82
CA ARG A 134 -2.17 9.65 -22.92
C ARG A 134 -2.40 11.00 -22.23
N GLY A 135 -3.51 11.68 -22.55
CA GLY A 135 -3.88 12.98 -21.92
C GLY A 135 -4.05 12.85 -20.42
N TYR A 136 -4.79 11.83 -19.96
CA TYR A 136 -4.99 11.53 -18.56
C TYR A 136 -3.67 11.33 -17.81
N LEU A 137 -2.80 10.43 -18.30
CA LEU A 137 -1.50 10.15 -17.67
C LEU A 137 -0.59 11.37 -17.66
N TRP A 138 -0.57 12.17 -18.72
CA TRP A 138 0.20 13.39 -18.78
C TRP A 138 -0.14 14.34 -17.64
N ILE A 139 -1.44 14.59 -17.41
CA ILE A 139 -1.92 15.46 -16.34
C ILE A 139 -1.59 14.87 -14.96
N ILE A 140 -1.88 13.58 -14.73
CA ILE A 140 -1.60 12.90 -13.46
C ILE A 140 -0.11 12.98 -13.11
N PHE A 141 0.79 12.76 -14.09
CA PHE A 141 2.23 12.83 -13.84
C PHE A 141 2.74 14.25 -13.62
N CYS A 142 2.09 15.28 -14.14
CA CYS A 142 2.35 16.66 -13.70
C CYS A 142 2.08 16.84 -12.20
N GLY A 143 1.12 16.11 -11.65
CA GLY A 143 0.75 16.15 -10.24
C GLY A 143 1.54 15.22 -9.31
N ILE A 144 2.42 14.36 -9.81
CA ILE A 144 3.12 13.34 -9.00
C ILE A 144 3.94 13.93 -7.85
N VAL A 145 4.39 15.17 -7.99
CA VAL A 145 5.09 15.91 -6.93
C VAL A 145 4.20 16.11 -5.70
N PHE A 146 2.91 16.37 -5.89
CA PHE A 146 1.96 16.50 -4.77
C PHE A 146 1.73 15.17 -4.08
N THR A 147 1.66 14.06 -4.84
CA THR A 147 1.60 12.70 -4.31
C THR A 147 2.84 12.38 -3.47
N PHE A 148 4.04 12.73 -3.96
CA PHE A 148 5.27 12.59 -3.20
C PHE A 148 5.22 13.39 -1.89
N ILE A 149 4.91 14.69 -1.96
CA ILE A 149 4.88 15.57 -0.78
C ILE A 149 3.90 15.03 0.26
N TYR A 150 2.67 14.69 -0.15
CA TYR A 150 1.67 14.13 0.75
C TYR A 150 2.16 12.85 1.44
N ASN A 151 2.64 11.86 0.69
CA ASN A 151 3.08 10.58 1.24
C ASN A 151 4.30 10.72 2.15
N PHE A 152 5.24 11.60 1.80
CA PHE A 152 6.41 11.91 2.62
C PHE A 152 6.03 12.50 3.98
N TYR A 153 5.19 13.55 3.98
CA TYR A 153 4.73 14.19 5.22
C TYR A 153 3.81 13.27 6.03
N ALA A 154 2.99 12.46 5.39
CA ALA A 154 2.19 11.45 6.06
C ALA A 154 3.07 10.39 6.74
N ALA A 155 4.11 9.89 6.09
CA ALA A 155 5.08 8.96 6.67
C ALA A 155 5.83 9.60 7.85
N MET A 156 6.23 10.86 7.72
CA MET A 156 6.90 11.62 8.78
C MET A 156 6.00 11.84 10.02
N LEU A 157 4.74 12.20 9.83
CA LEU A 157 3.76 12.36 10.92
C LEU A 157 3.47 11.02 11.60
N ARG A 158 3.27 9.95 10.82
CA ARG A 158 3.11 8.59 11.37
C ARG A 158 4.33 8.17 12.18
N ALA A 159 5.54 8.52 11.74
CA ALA A 159 6.77 8.17 12.43
C ALA A 159 6.87 8.78 13.83
N VAL A 160 6.25 9.94 14.07
CA VAL A 160 6.16 10.57 15.39
C VAL A 160 4.85 10.22 16.13
N GLY A 161 4.09 9.24 15.59
CA GLY A 161 2.89 8.68 16.22
C GLY A 161 1.59 9.45 15.95
N ASP A 162 1.56 10.32 14.94
CA ASP A 162 0.36 11.03 14.51
C ASP A 162 -0.21 10.37 13.24
N SER A 163 -1.18 9.47 13.41
CA SER A 163 -1.88 8.82 12.29
C SER A 163 -3.21 9.51 11.92
N VAL A 164 -3.69 10.41 12.77
CA VAL A 164 -4.98 11.09 12.59
C VAL A 164 -4.86 12.24 11.60
N THR A 165 -3.81 13.02 11.70
CA THR A 165 -3.59 14.18 10.81
C THR A 165 -3.53 13.78 9.33
N PRO A 166 -2.75 12.75 8.89
CA PRO A 166 -2.79 12.29 7.51
C PRO A 166 -4.18 11.85 7.04
N LEU A 167 -4.96 11.19 7.92
CA LEU A 167 -6.34 10.78 7.59
C LEU A 167 -7.24 11.98 7.26
N TRP A 168 -7.16 13.07 8.05
CA TRP A 168 -7.97 14.26 7.80
C TRP A 168 -7.64 14.92 6.46
N PHE A 169 -6.35 15.03 6.09
CA PHE A 169 -5.96 15.58 4.80
C PHE A 169 -6.31 14.64 3.64
N LEU A 170 -6.28 13.32 3.86
CA LEU A 170 -6.79 12.37 2.87
C LEU A 170 -8.30 12.54 2.68
N ALA A 171 -9.06 12.62 3.76
CA ALA A 171 -10.53 12.81 3.69
C ALA A 171 -10.89 14.13 2.98
N LEU A 172 -10.15 15.19 3.25
CA LEU A 172 -10.30 16.46 2.54
C LEU A 172 -10.00 16.31 1.04
N SER A 173 -8.92 15.61 0.69
CA SER A 173 -8.56 15.36 -0.70
C SER A 173 -9.65 14.57 -1.43
N VAL A 174 -10.15 13.49 -0.81
CA VAL A 174 -11.22 12.67 -1.39
C VAL A 174 -12.50 13.47 -1.61
N ALA A 175 -12.95 14.23 -0.60
CA ALA A 175 -14.15 15.05 -0.71
C ALA A 175 -14.01 16.13 -1.80
N LEU A 176 -12.85 16.81 -1.83
CA LEU A 176 -12.58 17.84 -2.83
C LEU A 176 -12.49 17.25 -4.24
N ASN A 177 -11.85 16.10 -4.39
CA ASN A 177 -11.74 15.44 -5.68
C ASN A 177 -13.13 15.08 -6.24
N ILE A 178 -14.01 14.42 -5.45
CA ILE A 178 -15.36 14.06 -5.90
C ILE A 178 -16.14 15.32 -6.35
N VAL A 179 -16.04 16.42 -5.61
CA VAL A 179 -16.70 17.68 -5.97
C VAL A 179 -16.15 18.25 -7.27
N LEU A 180 -14.82 18.24 -7.42
CA LEU A 180 -14.15 18.75 -8.62
C LEU A 180 -14.38 17.85 -9.83
N ASP A 181 -14.43 16.52 -9.66
CA ASP A 181 -14.76 15.57 -10.74
C ASP A 181 -16.15 15.88 -11.31
N LEU A 182 -17.15 15.98 -10.44
CA LEU A 182 -18.51 16.33 -10.86
C LEU A 182 -18.56 17.70 -11.53
N PHE A 183 -17.83 18.68 -11.02
CA PHE A 183 -17.80 20.02 -11.60
C PHE A 183 -17.11 20.04 -12.96
N PHE A 184 -15.93 19.46 -13.12
CA PHE A 184 -15.17 19.49 -14.37
C PHE A 184 -15.80 18.60 -15.46
N ILE A 185 -16.37 17.46 -15.06
CA ILE A 185 -17.01 16.54 -16.01
C ILE A 185 -18.39 17.02 -16.41
N LEU A 186 -19.25 17.40 -15.45
CA LEU A 186 -20.68 17.72 -15.74
C LEU A 186 -20.92 19.16 -16.14
N GLN A 187 -20.14 20.12 -15.59
CA GLN A 187 -20.38 21.56 -15.85
C GLN A 187 -19.46 22.09 -16.94
N LEU A 188 -18.21 21.64 -17.01
CA LEU A 188 -17.23 22.16 -17.96
C LEU A 188 -17.01 21.21 -19.16
N ASP A 189 -17.56 19.99 -19.10
CA ASP A 189 -17.44 18.97 -20.16
C ASP A 189 -15.98 18.66 -20.57
N TRP A 190 -15.08 18.67 -19.57
CA TRP A 190 -13.65 18.40 -19.79
C TRP A 190 -13.33 16.90 -19.89
N GLY A 191 -14.33 16.03 -19.81
CA GLY A 191 -14.16 14.60 -19.95
C GLY A 191 -13.13 13.99 -18.97
N ILE A 192 -12.34 13.04 -19.48
CA ILE A 192 -11.33 12.31 -18.69
C ILE A 192 -10.19 13.22 -18.19
N GLU A 193 -9.85 14.26 -18.93
CA GLU A 193 -8.82 15.23 -18.52
C GLU A 193 -9.30 16.04 -17.32
N GLY A 194 -10.60 16.32 -17.24
CA GLY A 194 -11.22 16.94 -16.08
C GLY A 194 -11.04 16.12 -14.80
N ALA A 195 -11.24 14.81 -14.89
CA ALA A 195 -10.99 13.90 -13.76
C ALA A 195 -9.51 13.89 -13.32
N ALA A 196 -8.59 13.90 -14.29
CA ALA A 196 -7.17 13.99 -13.98
C ALA A 196 -6.80 15.31 -13.27
N ILE A 197 -7.32 16.43 -13.75
CA ILE A 197 -7.09 17.76 -13.15
C ILE A 197 -7.68 17.81 -11.74
N ALA A 198 -8.89 17.29 -11.53
CA ALA A 198 -9.53 17.23 -10.22
C ALA A 198 -8.68 16.47 -9.21
N THR A 199 -8.13 15.31 -9.62
CA THR A 199 -7.23 14.50 -8.81
C THR A 199 -5.96 15.26 -8.42
N VAL A 200 -5.31 15.92 -9.38
CA VAL A 200 -4.09 16.69 -9.14
C VAL A 200 -4.36 17.89 -8.22
N MET A 201 -5.46 18.60 -8.43
CA MET A 201 -5.83 19.75 -7.59
C MET A 201 -6.15 19.33 -6.16
N ALA A 202 -6.92 18.25 -5.98
CA ALA A 202 -7.27 17.72 -4.66
C ALA A 202 -6.01 17.28 -3.89
N GLN A 203 -5.08 16.59 -4.56
CA GLN A 203 -3.80 16.21 -3.98
C GLN A 203 -2.90 17.43 -3.69
N GLY A 204 -2.94 18.45 -4.55
CA GLY A 204 -2.24 19.71 -4.33
C GLY A 204 -2.69 20.42 -3.04
N VAL A 205 -3.99 20.52 -2.84
CA VAL A 205 -4.57 21.13 -1.61
C VAL A 205 -4.21 20.29 -0.38
N ALA A 206 -4.34 18.96 -0.44
CA ALA A 206 -3.99 18.09 0.68
C ALA A 206 -2.50 18.16 1.03
N SER A 207 -1.63 18.18 0.02
CA SER A 207 -0.17 18.27 0.21
C SER A 207 0.23 19.63 0.81
N ALA A 208 -0.31 20.73 0.31
CA ALA A 208 -0.08 22.05 0.88
C ALA A 208 -0.58 22.15 2.35
N GLY A 209 -1.77 21.59 2.59
CA GLY A 209 -2.38 21.57 3.92
C GLY A 209 -1.54 20.77 4.95
N ILE A 210 -1.10 19.55 4.61
CA ILE A 210 -0.30 18.72 5.52
C ILE A 210 1.07 19.33 5.79
N VAL A 211 1.70 19.97 4.80
CA VAL A 211 2.95 20.72 4.95
C VAL A 211 2.77 21.88 5.93
N LEU A 212 1.76 22.73 5.70
CA LEU A 212 1.47 23.90 6.53
C LEU A 212 1.13 23.49 7.97
N TYR A 213 0.31 22.45 8.15
CA TYR A 213 0.00 21.89 9.47
C TYR A 213 1.26 21.42 10.17
N THR A 214 2.09 20.63 9.50
CA THR A 214 3.33 20.09 10.08
C THR A 214 4.26 21.21 10.49
N TRP A 215 4.44 22.19 9.61
CA TRP A 215 5.28 23.36 9.90
C TRP A 215 4.79 24.18 11.10
N ARG A 216 3.46 24.35 11.24
CA ARG A 216 2.89 25.13 12.37
C ARG A 216 2.80 24.35 13.68
N LYS A 217 2.41 23.08 13.63
CA LYS A 217 2.03 22.28 14.82
C LYS A 217 3.11 21.33 15.32
N ARG A 218 4.15 21.08 14.52
CA ARG A 218 5.22 20.12 14.82
C ARG A 218 6.61 20.78 14.74
N PRO A 219 6.95 21.70 15.68
CA PRO A 219 8.23 22.41 15.63
C PRO A 219 9.44 21.47 15.72
N GLU A 220 9.29 20.30 16.35
CA GLU A 220 10.32 19.27 16.44
C GLU A 220 10.75 18.68 15.09
N LEU A 221 9.90 18.80 14.07
CA LEU A 221 10.15 18.32 12.72
C LEU A 221 10.64 19.41 11.75
N ARG A 222 10.69 20.67 12.21
CA ARG A 222 11.19 21.77 11.38
C ARG A 222 12.68 21.59 11.15
N LEU A 223 13.06 21.71 9.88
CA LEU A 223 14.46 21.69 9.48
C LEU A 223 15.12 23.05 9.77
N HIS A 224 16.28 23.01 10.38
CA HIS A 224 17.15 24.17 10.54
C HIS A 224 18.29 24.09 9.53
N ILE A 225 18.88 25.21 9.17
CA ILE A 225 19.98 25.26 8.17
C ILE A 225 21.13 24.32 8.56
N GLY A 226 21.42 24.19 9.87
CA GLY A 226 22.44 23.27 10.39
C GLY A 226 22.12 21.77 10.21
N ASP A 227 20.85 21.41 10.02
CA ASP A 227 20.41 20.04 9.78
C ASP A 227 20.47 19.65 8.29
N MET A 228 20.57 20.62 7.39
CA MET A 228 20.62 20.45 5.92
C MET A 228 22.01 20.03 5.44
N ARG A 229 22.52 18.91 5.97
CA ARG A 229 23.82 18.38 5.61
C ARG A 229 23.68 16.93 5.16
N PHE A 230 24.38 16.58 4.07
CA PHE A 230 24.54 15.20 3.65
C PHE A 230 25.60 14.53 4.53
N ASP A 231 25.15 13.71 5.45
CA ASP A 231 25.99 12.82 6.24
C ASP A 231 25.97 11.42 5.64
N ARG A 232 27.15 10.82 5.43
CA ARG A 232 27.29 9.48 4.85
C ARG A 232 26.55 8.41 5.65
N GLY A 233 26.51 8.55 6.99
CA GLY A 233 25.81 7.61 7.85
C GLY A 233 24.30 7.65 7.62
N SER A 234 23.71 8.84 7.69
CA SER A 234 22.28 9.06 7.42
C SER A 234 21.90 8.67 6.02
N LEU A 235 22.72 9.00 5.01
CA LEU A 235 22.46 8.61 3.62
C LEU A 235 22.46 7.09 3.46
N LYS A 236 23.46 6.38 3.98
CA LYS A 236 23.54 4.91 3.91
C LYS A 236 22.36 4.25 4.60
N GLU A 237 21.95 4.76 5.76
CA GLU A 237 20.79 4.25 6.51
C GLU A 237 19.51 4.45 5.70
N ILE A 238 19.22 5.65 5.22
CA ILE A 238 18.02 5.97 4.43
C ILE A 238 18.00 5.16 3.13
N VAL A 239 19.08 5.15 2.36
CA VAL A 239 19.16 4.39 1.10
C VAL A 239 18.88 2.91 1.37
N SER A 240 19.50 2.32 2.40
CA SER A 240 19.29 0.90 2.72
C SER A 240 17.84 0.59 3.05
N PHE A 241 17.20 1.34 3.95
CA PHE A 241 15.82 1.10 4.37
C PHE A 241 14.81 1.40 3.26
N SER A 242 14.98 2.52 2.58
CA SER A 242 14.07 2.97 1.53
C SER A 242 14.15 2.07 0.31
N THR A 243 15.36 1.76 -0.17
CA THR A 243 15.55 0.89 -1.35
C THR A 243 15.04 -0.53 -1.09
N LEU A 244 15.37 -1.12 0.06
CA LEU A 244 14.90 -2.48 0.38
C LEU A 244 13.38 -2.54 0.54
N THR A 245 12.76 -1.50 1.12
CA THR A 245 11.30 -1.42 1.21
C THR A 245 10.66 -1.18 -0.17
N CYS A 246 11.28 -0.36 -1.00
CA CYS A 246 10.87 -0.15 -2.39
C CYS A 246 10.93 -1.46 -3.20
N VAL A 247 12.06 -2.18 -3.12
CA VAL A 247 12.22 -3.50 -3.76
C VAL A 247 11.15 -4.47 -3.27
N GLN A 248 10.89 -4.52 -1.97
CA GLN A 248 9.82 -5.35 -1.41
C GLN A 248 8.46 -5.04 -2.05
N GLN A 249 8.06 -3.77 -2.12
CA GLN A 249 6.78 -3.35 -2.72
C GLN A 249 6.73 -3.63 -4.22
N SER A 250 7.82 -3.40 -4.93
CA SER A 250 7.91 -3.66 -6.37
C SER A 250 7.82 -5.15 -6.68
N VAL A 251 8.54 -6.01 -5.93
CA VAL A 251 8.46 -7.47 -6.07
C VAL A 251 7.04 -7.95 -5.80
N MET A 252 6.38 -7.40 -4.77
CA MET A 252 5.00 -7.75 -4.45
C MET A 252 4.05 -7.46 -5.62
N ASN A 253 4.12 -6.28 -6.22
CA ASN A 253 3.26 -5.91 -7.35
C ASN A 253 3.59 -6.71 -8.61
N PHE A 254 4.88 -6.93 -8.88
CA PHE A 254 5.31 -7.73 -10.04
C PHE A 254 4.83 -9.19 -9.95
N GLY A 255 4.91 -9.80 -8.77
CA GLY A 255 4.40 -11.16 -8.55
C GLY A 255 2.89 -11.28 -8.79
N ILE A 256 2.13 -10.27 -8.39
CA ILE A 256 0.68 -10.20 -8.66
C ILE A 256 0.41 -10.13 -10.18
N LEU A 257 1.16 -9.30 -10.90
CA LEU A 257 1.03 -9.18 -12.36
C LEU A 257 1.35 -10.49 -13.10
N MET A 258 2.38 -11.22 -12.67
CA MET A 258 2.71 -12.54 -13.27
C MET A 258 1.56 -13.53 -13.13
N ILE A 259 0.92 -13.58 -11.97
CA ILE A 259 -0.22 -14.46 -11.72
C ILE A 259 -1.43 -14.02 -12.53
N GLN A 260 -1.66 -12.72 -12.67
CA GLN A 260 -2.74 -12.19 -13.50
C GLN A 260 -2.61 -12.66 -14.97
N GLY A 261 -1.39 -12.68 -15.50
CA GLY A 261 -1.13 -13.23 -16.84
C GLY A 261 -1.52 -14.71 -16.97
N LEU A 262 -1.23 -15.52 -15.94
CA LEU A 262 -1.62 -16.92 -15.91
C LEU A 262 -3.15 -17.08 -15.77
N VAL A 263 -3.79 -16.30 -14.90
CA VAL A 263 -5.26 -16.31 -14.75
C VAL A 263 -5.95 -15.98 -16.08
N ASN A 264 -5.41 -15.02 -16.83
CA ASN A 264 -5.97 -14.62 -18.12
C ASN A 264 -5.97 -15.76 -19.15
N SER A 265 -5.04 -16.72 -19.06
CA SER A 265 -5.00 -17.87 -19.97
C SER A 265 -6.15 -18.88 -19.77
N PHE A 266 -6.88 -18.81 -18.66
CA PHE A 266 -8.03 -19.67 -18.36
C PHE A 266 -9.37 -19.16 -18.92
N GLY A 267 -9.35 -18.00 -19.60
CA GLY A 267 -10.52 -17.45 -20.26
C GLY A 267 -11.23 -16.34 -19.48
N THR A 268 -12.21 -15.74 -20.14
CA THR A 268 -12.87 -14.52 -19.65
C THR A 268 -13.70 -14.73 -18.39
N ALA A 269 -14.31 -15.90 -18.21
CA ALA A 269 -15.07 -16.22 -17.01
C ALA A 269 -14.19 -16.24 -15.76
N VAL A 270 -13.02 -16.91 -15.84
CA VAL A 270 -12.05 -16.97 -14.73
C VAL A 270 -11.44 -15.58 -14.47
N MET A 271 -11.16 -14.80 -15.51
CA MET A 271 -10.68 -13.42 -15.37
C MET A 271 -11.68 -12.54 -14.59
N ALA A 272 -12.96 -12.60 -14.98
CA ALA A 272 -14.02 -11.83 -14.33
C ALA A 272 -14.21 -12.25 -12.87
N ALA A 273 -14.24 -13.57 -12.61
CA ALA A 273 -14.31 -14.13 -11.26
C ALA A 273 -13.15 -13.65 -10.38
N CYS A 274 -11.92 -13.76 -10.89
CA CYS A 274 -10.73 -13.31 -10.18
C CYS A 274 -10.76 -11.80 -9.91
N ALA A 275 -11.14 -10.99 -10.89
CA ALA A 275 -11.19 -9.54 -10.75
C ALA A 275 -12.19 -9.10 -9.64
N ALA A 276 -13.38 -9.72 -9.58
CA ALA A 276 -14.36 -9.48 -8.54
C ALA A 276 -13.86 -9.95 -7.16
N ALA A 277 -13.35 -11.18 -7.09
CA ALA A 277 -12.87 -11.79 -5.85
C ALA A 277 -11.68 -11.03 -5.24
N VAL A 278 -10.69 -10.59 -6.05
CA VAL A 278 -9.54 -9.79 -5.59
C VAL A 278 -9.99 -8.44 -5.02
N LYS A 279 -11.01 -7.79 -5.59
CA LYS A 279 -11.57 -6.56 -5.03
C LYS A 279 -12.17 -6.80 -3.64
N ILE A 280 -12.94 -7.87 -3.46
CA ILE A 280 -13.51 -8.26 -2.18
C ILE A 280 -12.39 -8.58 -1.17
N ALA A 281 -11.42 -9.41 -1.56
CA ALA A 281 -10.28 -9.78 -0.74
C ALA A 281 -9.47 -8.56 -0.29
N SER A 282 -9.33 -7.54 -1.15
CA SER A 282 -8.58 -6.32 -0.79
C SER A 282 -9.20 -5.57 0.40
N PHE A 283 -10.51 -5.52 0.53
CA PHE A 283 -11.17 -4.96 1.71
C PHE A 283 -10.88 -5.75 2.98
N ALA A 284 -10.66 -7.06 2.85
CA ALA A 284 -10.35 -7.94 3.97
C ALA A 284 -8.89 -7.80 4.44
N TYR A 285 -7.91 -7.77 3.54
CA TYR A 285 -6.50 -7.78 3.94
C TYR A 285 -5.86 -6.38 4.08
N MET A 286 -6.38 -5.33 3.44
CA MET A 286 -5.81 -3.98 3.58
C MET A 286 -5.78 -3.45 5.01
N PRO A 287 -6.83 -3.63 5.83
CA PRO A 287 -6.75 -3.26 7.25
C PRO A 287 -5.61 -3.94 7.98
N VAL A 288 -5.35 -5.21 7.67
CA VAL A 288 -4.27 -5.99 8.31
C VAL A 288 -2.89 -5.51 7.83
N GLN A 289 -2.76 -5.12 6.56
CA GLN A 289 -1.56 -4.51 6.03
C GLN A 289 -1.22 -3.20 6.75
N GLU A 290 -2.22 -2.34 6.96
CA GLU A 290 -2.04 -1.09 7.71
C GLU A 290 -1.73 -1.33 9.18
N PHE A 291 -2.30 -2.39 9.78
CA PHE A 291 -1.91 -2.82 11.11
C PHE A 291 -0.41 -3.22 11.17
N GLY A 292 0.08 -3.94 10.16
CA GLY A 292 1.50 -4.27 10.01
C GLY A 292 2.41 -3.03 9.89
N ASN A 293 1.97 -2.00 9.15
CA ASN A 293 2.67 -0.73 9.03
C ASN A 293 2.68 0.05 10.35
N ALA A 294 1.56 0.11 11.05
CA ALA A 294 1.44 0.73 12.37
C ALA A 294 2.31 0.00 13.41
N PHE A 295 2.29 -1.33 13.38
CA PHE A 295 3.13 -2.17 14.21
C PHE A 295 4.62 -1.92 13.96
N SER A 296 5.03 -1.76 12.70
CA SER A 296 6.41 -1.38 12.34
C SER A 296 6.83 -0.08 13.02
N THR A 297 5.99 0.95 12.98
CA THR A 297 6.23 2.24 13.65
C THR A 297 6.35 2.07 15.17
N PHE A 298 5.43 1.30 15.78
CA PHE A 298 5.48 1.00 17.22
C PHE A 298 6.78 0.30 17.61
N ILE A 299 7.18 -0.75 16.87
CA ILE A 299 8.43 -1.47 17.14
C ILE A 299 9.64 -0.56 16.93
N ALA A 300 9.69 0.23 15.85
CA ALA A 300 10.80 1.12 15.56
C ALA A 300 11.01 2.18 16.66
N GLN A 301 9.95 2.84 17.14
CA GLN A 301 10.05 3.78 18.25
C GLN A 301 10.55 3.10 19.53
N ASN A 302 10.01 1.92 19.88
CA ASN A 302 10.44 1.19 21.08
C ASN A 302 11.86 0.61 20.94
N PHE A 303 12.28 0.25 19.73
CA PHE A 303 13.64 -0.20 19.45
C PHE A 303 14.64 0.95 19.58
N GLY A 304 14.33 2.13 19.02
CA GLY A 304 15.10 3.34 19.21
C GLY A 304 15.23 3.73 20.69
N ALA A 305 14.14 3.60 21.45
CA ALA A 305 14.11 3.85 22.89
C ALA A 305 14.74 2.73 23.76
N LYS A 306 15.27 1.66 23.14
CA LYS A 306 15.85 0.47 23.80
C LYS A 306 14.87 -0.24 24.76
N ARG A 307 13.54 -0.17 24.50
CA ARG A 307 12.49 -0.77 25.35
C ARG A 307 12.16 -2.21 24.90
N TYR A 308 13.13 -3.11 24.96
CA TYR A 308 13.00 -4.49 24.45
C TYR A 308 11.88 -5.30 25.11
N GLY A 309 11.66 -5.11 26.41
CA GLY A 309 10.54 -5.77 27.12
C GLY A 309 9.17 -5.33 26.60
N ARG A 310 9.05 -4.06 26.16
CA ARG A 310 7.84 -3.54 25.52
C ARG A 310 7.67 -4.08 24.11
N ILE A 311 8.78 -4.24 23.37
CA ILE A 311 8.77 -4.89 22.05
C ILE A 311 8.22 -6.33 22.14
N ARG A 312 8.76 -7.15 23.07
CA ARG A 312 8.32 -8.55 23.25
C ARG A 312 6.82 -8.65 23.58
N ARG A 313 6.33 -7.79 24.48
CA ARG A 313 4.89 -7.72 24.79
C ARG A 313 4.08 -7.18 23.60
N GLY A 314 4.62 -6.22 22.86
CA GLY A 314 4.02 -5.67 21.64
C GLY A 314 3.84 -6.70 20.55
N VAL A 315 4.84 -7.56 20.31
CA VAL A 315 4.75 -8.67 19.35
C VAL A 315 3.61 -9.63 19.73
N ARG A 316 3.53 -10.02 21.01
CA ARG A 316 2.43 -10.91 21.46
C ARG A 316 1.05 -10.27 21.30
N SER A 317 0.93 -9.00 21.69
CA SER A 317 -0.33 -8.25 21.55
C SER A 317 -0.74 -8.09 20.09
N ALA A 318 0.19 -7.74 19.22
CA ALA A 318 -0.07 -7.57 17.78
C ALA A 318 -0.46 -8.91 17.13
N LEU A 319 0.26 -10.00 17.45
CA LEU A 319 -0.07 -11.35 16.97
C LEU A 319 -1.50 -11.75 17.36
N LEU A 320 -1.85 -11.60 18.65
CA LEU A 320 -3.18 -11.95 19.14
C LEU A 320 -4.26 -11.11 18.45
N THR A 321 -4.06 -9.78 18.35
CA THR A 321 -5.00 -8.88 17.68
C THR A 321 -5.18 -9.24 16.20
N THR A 322 -4.08 -9.50 15.49
CA THR A 322 -4.12 -9.90 14.07
C THR A 322 -4.83 -11.23 13.87
N VAL A 323 -4.53 -12.24 14.69
CA VAL A 323 -5.14 -13.57 14.58
C VAL A 323 -6.66 -13.48 14.86
N ILE A 324 -7.07 -12.78 15.91
CA ILE A 324 -8.50 -12.60 16.22
C ILE A 324 -9.22 -11.88 15.08
N PHE A 325 -8.66 -10.76 14.60
CA PHE A 325 -9.23 -10.00 13.49
C PHE A 325 -9.32 -10.85 12.23
N SER A 326 -8.23 -11.54 11.87
CA SER A 326 -8.17 -12.38 10.68
C SER A 326 -9.15 -13.54 10.74
N ILE A 327 -9.32 -14.20 11.90
CA ILE A 327 -10.32 -15.26 12.06
C ILE A 327 -11.74 -14.71 11.83
N ILE A 328 -12.06 -13.57 12.43
CA ILE A 328 -13.39 -12.95 12.23
C ILE A 328 -13.63 -12.66 10.75
N VAL A 329 -12.65 -12.02 10.07
CA VAL A 329 -12.77 -11.69 8.65
C VAL A 329 -12.80 -12.96 7.79
N SER A 330 -12.00 -13.98 8.11
CA SER A 330 -12.00 -15.28 7.43
C SER A 330 -13.38 -15.95 7.50
N VAL A 331 -13.99 -15.99 8.68
CA VAL A 331 -15.32 -16.56 8.85
C VAL A 331 -16.36 -15.77 8.05
N LEU A 332 -16.32 -14.44 8.11
CA LEU A 332 -17.24 -13.59 7.36
C LEU A 332 -17.10 -13.80 5.85
N VAL A 333 -15.88 -13.76 5.31
CA VAL A 333 -15.65 -13.95 3.88
C VAL A 333 -16.01 -15.36 3.44
N PHE A 334 -15.68 -16.40 4.23
CA PHE A 334 -16.01 -17.79 3.90
C PHE A 334 -17.51 -18.05 3.86
N VAL A 335 -18.25 -17.57 4.88
CA VAL A 335 -19.71 -17.78 4.99
C VAL A 335 -20.46 -16.94 3.96
N PHE A 336 -20.05 -15.68 3.78
CA PHE A 336 -20.73 -14.75 2.88
C PHE A 336 -20.05 -14.65 1.50
N ALA A 337 -19.23 -15.63 1.08
CA ALA A 337 -18.53 -15.61 -0.20
C ALA A 337 -19.47 -15.40 -1.39
N GLU A 338 -20.60 -16.13 -1.43
CA GLU A 338 -21.59 -16.03 -2.51
C GLU A 338 -22.32 -14.68 -2.52
N PRO A 339 -22.93 -14.19 -1.42
CA PRO A 339 -23.50 -12.85 -1.36
C PRO A 339 -22.51 -11.73 -1.70
N LEU A 340 -21.24 -11.86 -1.31
CA LEU A 340 -20.21 -10.88 -1.65
C LEU A 340 -19.89 -10.88 -3.14
N MET A 341 -19.84 -12.05 -3.78
CA MET A 341 -19.66 -12.15 -5.24
C MET A 341 -20.86 -11.57 -6.00
N LEU A 342 -22.08 -11.77 -5.51
CA LEU A 342 -23.30 -11.23 -6.13
C LEU A 342 -23.38 -9.69 -6.13
N ILE A 343 -22.52 -9.00 -5.38
CA ILE A 343 -22.38 -7.55 -5.48
C ILE A 343 -21.77 -7.14 -6.85
N PHE A 344 -20.94 -7.99 -7.42
CA PHE A 344 -20.16 -7.69 -8.64
C PHE A 344 -20.58 -8.52 -9.86
N VAL A 345 -21.26 -9.65 -9.65
CA VAL A 345 -21.57 -10.65 -10.67
C VAL A 345 -23.07 -10.93 -10.69
N HIS A 346 -23.65 -11.00 -11.90
CA HIS A 346 -25.06 -11.33 -12.05
C HIS A 346 -25.37 -12.79 -11.62
N PRO A 347 -26.53 -13.04 -10.98
CA PRO A 347 -26.90 -14.39 -10.55
C PRO A 347 -26.97 -15.45 -11.68
N GLY A 348 -27.17 -15.01 -12.92
CA GLY A 348 -27.18 -15.89 -14.11
C GLY A 348 -25.81 -16.38 -14.55
N GLU A 349 -24.73 -15.75 -14.10
CA GLU A 349 -23.34 -16.10 -14.47
C GLU A 349 -22.77 -17.13 -13.50
N THR A 350 -23.34 -18.33 -13.52
CA THR A 350 -23.08 -19.39 -12.53
C THR A 350 -21.60 -19.85 -12.50
N GLU A 351 -20.93 -19.90 -13.63
CA GLU A 351 -19.52 -20.27 -13.72
C GLU A 351 -18.61 -19.23 -13.06
N ILE A 352 -18.83 -17.93 -13.33
CA ILE A 352 -18.09 -16.84 -12.72
C ILE A 352 -18.31 -16.81 -11.21
N LEU A 353 -19.58 -17.00 -10.79
CA LEU A 353 -19.95 -17.04 -9.39
C LEU A 353 -19.26 -18.19 -8.65
N ALA A 354 -19.35 -19.41 -9.19
CA ALA A 354 -18.73 -20.59 -8.58
C ALA A 354 -17.20 -20.44 -8.44
N THR A 355 -16.52 -19.99 -9.49
CA THR A 355 -15.08 -19.78 -9.49
C THR A 355 -14.65 -18.70 -8.50
N GLY A 356 -15.39 -17.59 -8.41
CA GLY A 356 -15.10 -16.52 -7.46
C GLY A 356 -15.36 -16.91 -6.01
N VAL A 357 -16.42 -17.67 -5.76
CA VAL A 357 -16.73 -18.23 -4.42
C VAL A 357 -15.65 -19.21 -3.96
N GLU A 358 -15.18 -20.08 -4.88
CA GLU A 358 -14.07 -21.00 -4.59
C GLU A 358 -12.79 -20.22 -4.22
N TYR A 359 -12.43 -19.20 -5.01
CA TYR A 359 -11.30 -18.32 -4.70
C TYR A 359 -11.42 -17.72 -3.30
N LEU A 360 -12.54 -17.06 -2.98
CA LEU A 360 -12.77 -16.40 -1.70
C LEU A 360 -12.75 -17.37 -0.52
N ARG A 361 -13.25 -18.59 -0.70
CA ARG A 361 -13.22 -19.61 0.36
C ARG A 361 -11.81 -20.13 0.61
N ILE A 362 -11.03 -20.39 -0.44
CA ILE A 362 -9.65 -20.85 -0.30
C ILE A 362 -8.77 -19.76 0.31
N GLU A 363 -8.72 -18.57 -0.30
CA GLU A 363 -7.88 -17.47 0.19
C GLU A 363 -8.36 -16.98 1.57
N GLY A 364 -9.66 -16.79 1.71
CA GLY A 364 -10.30 -16.27 2.91
C GLY A 364 -10.08 -17.15 4.15
N ALA A 365 -10.00 -18.47 4.01
CA ALA A 365 -9.71 -19.37 5.12
C ALA A 365 -8.33 -19.13 5.77
N PHE A 366 -7.39 -18.51 5.04
CA PHE A 366 -6.00 -18.35 5.44
C PHE A 366 -5.56 -16.90 5.68
N TYR A 367 -6.48 -15.96 5.89
CA TYR A 367 -6.10 -14.55 6.16
C TYR A 367 -5.21 -14.38 7.40
N CYS A 368 -5.19 -15.35 8.33
CA CYS A 368 -4.21 -15.36 9.40
C CYS A 368 -2.77 -15.41 8.90
N GLY A 369 -2.49 -16.14 7.81
CA GLY A 369 -1.17 -16.23 7.21
C GLY A 369 -0.71 -14.87 6.69
N ILE A 370 -1.48 -14.21 5.82
CA ILE A 370 -1.09 -12.87 5.32
C ILE A 370 -0.98 -11.85 6.46
N GLY A 371 -1.81 -11.97 7.50
CA GLY A 371 -1.75 -11.11 8.68
C GLY A 371 -0.42 -11.24 9.44
N ILE A 372 0.01 -12.47 9.70
CA ILE A 372 1.29 -12.75 10.35
C ILE A 372 2.45 -12.27 9.46
N LEU A 373 2.35 -12.48 8.16
CA LEU A 373 3.37 -12.05 7.20
C LEU A 373 3.58 -10.52 7.22
N PHE A 374 2.51 -9.73 7.25
CA PHE A 374 2.61 -8.27 7.36
C PHE A 374 3.23 -7.84 8.69
N LEU A 375 2.94 -8.53 9.80
CA LEU A 375 3.61 -8.28 11.08
C LEU A 375 5.12 -8.59 11.00
N LEU A 376 5.52 -9.68 10.35
CA LEU A 376 6.91 -10.04 10.16
C LEU A 376 7.65 -9.01 9.30
N TYR A 377 7.03 -8.52 8.21
CA TYR A 377 7.58 -7.42 7.42
C TYR A 377 7.80 -6.18 8.26
N GLY A 378 6.79 -5.78 9.04
CA GLY A 378 6.86 -4.62 9.94
C GLY A 378 7.94 -4.79 11.01
N TYR A 379 8.02 -5.96 11.63
CA TYR A 379 9.02 -6.27 12.66
C TYR A 379 10.45 -6.17 12.13
N TYR A 380 10.77 -6.91 11.05
CA TYR A 380 12.14 -6.95 10.54
C TYR A 380 12.62 -5.61 10.02
N ARG A 381 11.75 -4.85 9.38
CA ARG A 381 12.03 -3.48 8.99
C ARG A 381 12.38 -2.62 10.20
N ALA A 382 11.58 -2.69 11.27
CA ALA A 382 11.74 -1.91 12.48
C ALA A 382 12.98 -2.24 13.31
N VAL A 383 13.41 -3.51 13.33
CA VAL A 383 14.62 -3.97 14.07
C VAL A 383 15.91 -3.89 13.23
N ARG A 384 15.95 -3.01 12.26
CA ARG A 384 17.12 -2.77 11.37
C ARG A 384 17.54 -3.95 10.51
N LYS A 385 16.58 -4.77 10.09
CA LYS A 385 16.79 -5.91 9.18
C LYS A 385 15.83 -5.88 7.98
N PRO A 386 15.75 -4.75 7.25
CA PRO A 386 14.78 -4.63 6.14
C PRO A 386 15.01 -5.65 5.02
N GLY A 387 16.23 -6.14 4.84
CA GLY A 387 16.53 -7.22 3.88
C GLY A 387 15.77 -8.51 4.17
N MET A 388 15.47 -8.81 5.45
CA MET A 388 14.66 -9.99 5.77
C MET A 388 13.21 -9.86 5.28
N SER A 389 12.64 -8.66 5.29
CA SER A 389 11.32 -8.42 4.70
C SER A 389 11.31 -8.72 3.20
N VAL A 390 12.38 -8.35 2.47
CA VAL A 390 12.54 -8.70 1.05
C VAL A 390 12.63 -10.22 0.86
N VAL A 391 13.45 -10.90 1.67
CA VAL A 391 13.58 -12.38 1.62
C VAL A 391 12.22 -13.05 1.82
N LEU A 392 11.45 -12.64 2.81
CA LEU A 392 10.11 -13.20 3.05
C LEU A 392 9.15 -12.92 1.90
N THR A 393 9.24 -11.74 1.28
CA THR A 393 8.43 -11.40 0.11
C THR A 393 8.80 -12.28 -1.08
N VAL A 394 10.10 -12.51 -1.33
CA VAL A 394 10.56 -13.39 -2.41
C VAL A 394 10.13 -14.85 -2.15
N ILE A 395 10.20 -15.32 -0.91
CA ILE A 395 9.72 -16.67 -0.56
C ILE A 395 8.21 -16.76 -0.81
N SER A 396 7.43 -15.83 -0.28
CA SER A 396 5.96 -15.84 -0.40
C SER A 396 5.53 -15.80 -1.87
N LEU A 397 5.98 -14.81 -2.61
CA LEU A 397 5.55 -14.59 -4.00
C LEU A 397 6.26 -15.51 -4.98
N GLY A 398 7.53 -15.80 -4.78
CA GLY A 398 8.27 -16.76 -5.62
C GLY A 398 7.64 -18.15 -5.55
N THR A 399 7.31 -18.62 -4.34
CA THR A 399 6.57 -19.88 -4.15
C THR A 399 5.18 -19.81 -4.80
N ARG A 400 4.45 -18.72 -4.58
CA ARG A 400 3.13 -18.50 -5.18
C ARG A 400 3.19 -18.57 -6.69
N VAL A 401 4.12 -17.86 -7.34
CA VAL A 401 4.29 -17.87 -8.79
C VAL A 401 4.68 -19.29 -9.27
N ALA A 402 5.71 -19.89 -8.69
CA ALA A 402 6.16 -21.22 -9.08
C ALA A 402 5.06 -22.27 -8.96
N LEU A 403 4.36 -22.33 -7.82
CA LEU A 403 3.26 -23.26 -7.61
C LEU A 403 2.07 -22.99 -8.51
N SER A 404 1.73 -21.71 -8.79
CA SER A 404 0.66 -21.37 -9.72
C SER A 404 0.90 -21.99 -11.10
N TYR A 405 2.09 -21.82 -11.67
CA TYR A 405 2.42 -22.40 -12.96
C TYR A 405 2.50 -23.93 -12.93
N LEU A 406 3.07 -24.50 -11.86
CA LEU A 406 3.19 -25.96 -11.71
C LEU A 406 1.82 -26.65 -11.54
N LEU A 407 0.98 -26.13 -10.64
CA LEU A 407 -0.31 -26.73 -10.33
C LEU A 407 -1.35 -26.47 -11.42
N ALA A 408 -1.33 -25.30 -12.04
CA ALA A 408 -2.23 -24.98 -13.16
C ALA A 408 -1.96 -25.85 -14.40
N ALA A 409 -0.74 -26.36 -14.58
CA ALA A 409 -0.38 -27.28 -15.66
C ALA A 409 -0.97 -28.70 -15.48
N ILE A 410 -1.45 -29.04 -14.28
CA ILE A 410 -2.08 -30.34 -13.99
C ILE A 410 -3.57 -30.25 -14.36
N PRO A 411 -4.08 -30.99 -15.36
CA PRO A 411 -5.45 -30.85 -15.85
C PRO A 411 -6.54 -31.07 -14.78
N SER A 412 -6.29 -31.94 -13.79
CA SER A 412 -7.22 -32.19 -12.69
C SER A 412 -7.24 -31.10 -11.60
N VAL A 413 -6.29 -30.22 -11.59
CA VAL A 413 -6.16 -29.15 -10.59
C VAL A 413 -6.53 -27.80 -11.21
N GLY A 414 -6.01 -27.49 -12.40
CA GLY A 414 -6.37 -26.32 -13.17
C GLY A 414 -6.24 -25.00 -12.38
N VAL A 415 -7.26 -24.17 -12.46
CA VAL A 415 -7.30 -22.84 -11.84
C VAL A 415 -7.27 -22.88 -10.30
N THR A 416 -7.83 -23.94 -9.69
CA THR A 416 -7.84 -24.15 -8.23
C THR A 416 -6.41 -24.19 -7.65
N GLY A 417 -5.45 -24.71 -8.46
CA GLY A 417 -4.03 -24.71 -8.10
C GLY A 417 -3.44 -23.31 -7.92
N ILE A 418 -3.91 -22.33 -8.70
CA ILE A 418 -3.51 -20.94 -8.56
C ILE A 418 -4.00 -20.40 -7.21
N TRP A 419 -5.25 -20.73 -6.83
CA TRP A 419 -5.83 -20.27 -5.56
C TRP A 419 -5.06 -20.84 -4.36
N TRP A 420 -4.74 -22.14 -4.35
CA TRP A 420 -3.98 -22.79 -3.29
C TRP A 420 -2.53 -22.30 -3.18
N SER A 421 -1.92 -21.86 -4.27
CA SER A 421 -0.56 -21.32 -4.24
C SER A 421 -0.42 -20.10 -3.34
N ILE A 422 -1.51 -19.34 -3.15
CA ILE A 422 -1.54 -18.11 -2.35
C ILE A 422 -1.28 -18.41 -0.87
N PRO A 423 -2.13 -19.20 -0.17
CA PRO A 423 -1.91 -19.49 1.24
C PRO A 423 -0.63 -20.32 1.50
N ILE A 424 -0.25 -21.20 0.58
CA ILE A 424 1.00 -21.97 0.72
C ILE A 424 2.19 -21.03 0.74
N GLY A 425 2.23 -20.01 -0.14
CA GLY A 425 3.29 -19.01 -0.16
C GLY A 425 3.36 -18.20 1.15
N TRP A 426 2.21 -17.83 1.73
CA TRP A 426 2.17 -17.14 3.02
C TRP A 426 2.71 -18.03 4.16
N LEU A 427 2.23 -19.25 4.26
CA LEU A 427 2.63 -20.19 5.32
C LEU A 427 4.12 -20.51 5.29
N LEU A 428 4.72 -20.69 4.11
CA LEU A 428 6.16 -20.91 3.96
C LEU A 428 6.98 -19.70 4.41
N ALA A 429 6.58 -18.50 3.99
CA ALA A 429 7.24 -17.26 4.41
C ALA A 429 7.10 -17.04 5.93
N ASP A 430 5.93 -17.32 6.50
CA ASP A 430 5.69 -17.23 7.95
C ASP A 430 6.55 -18.22 8.73
N ALA A 431 6.65 -19.46 8.26
CA ALA A 431 7.50 -20.47 8.89
C ALA A 431 8.97 -20.02 8.93
N VAL A 432 9.50 -19.54 7.80
CA VAL A 432 10.88 -19.01 7.72
C VAL A 432 11.05 -17.78 8.61
N GLY A 433 10.10 -16.84 8.57
CA GLY A 433 10.14 -15.63 9.38
C GLY A 433 10.10 -15.94 10.88
N MET A 434 9.21 -16.81 11.32
CA MET A 434 9.11 -17.22 12.74
C MET A 434 10.32 -18.01 13.22
N LEU A 435 10.88 -18.89 12.39
CA LEU A 435 12.11 -19.62 12.70
C LEU A 435 13.28 -18.65 12.91
N TYR A 436 13.45 -17.70 11.99
CA TYR A 436 14.49 -16.68 12.12
C TYR A 436 14.29 -15.80 13.36
N TYR A 437 13.05 -15.48 13.71
CA TYR A 437 12.73 -14.75 14.95
C TYR A 437 13.17 -15.54 16.19
N LYS A 438 12.84 -16.83 16.27
CA LYS A 438 13.23 -17.72 17.40
C LYS A 438 14.73 -17.85 17.52
N MET A 439 15.45 -18.06 16.41
CA MET A 439 16.92 -18.19 16.41
C MET A 439 17.63 -16.94 16.91
N LYS A 440 17.09 -15.76 16.64
CA LYS A 440 17.72 -14.47 17.01
C LYS A 440 17.33 -13.95 18.40
N ASN A 441 16.17 -14.34 18.93
CA ASN A 441 15.63 -13.87 20.22
C ASN A 441 15.51 -14.97 21.26
N GLY A 442 15.88 -16.20 20.94
CA GLY A 442 15.89 -17.38 21.83
C GLY A 442 17.28 -17.73 22.37
N ALA A 443 18.32 -17.00 21.93
CA ALA A 443 19.65 -16.95 22.51
C ALA A 443 19.78 -15.60 23.27
#